data_30f7b3fdb9cefd9989f390b107e6d20b
#
_entry.id   30f7b3fdb9cefd9989f390b107e6d20b
#
_cell.length_a   1.000
_cell.length_b   1.000
_cell.length_c   1.000
_cell.angle_alpha   90.00
_cell.angle_beta   90.00
_cell.angle_gamma   90.00
#
_symmetry.space_group_name_H-M   'P 1'
#
loop_
_entity.id
_entity.type
_entity.pdbx_description
1 polymer ?
#
loop_
_entity_poly.entity_id
_entity_poly.type
_entity_poly.pdbx_seq_one_letter_code
_entity_poly.pdbx_strand_id
1 'polypeptide(L)'
;MSEQRILVVSPSWIGDMVMSQTLYALLKKHDKEIDVIAPAASKPLLSRIPEVNRSMLFDVGHGELRYGYRRQFARSLRRNNYQQAIVLPNSLKSALVPFLADIPVRTGFRGEMRYILLNDIRLLDERRLPRMIDRFMALGLPAMAPLPEPEQPRLTVDKRNQT
;
A
#
# COMPACT_ATOMS: atom_id res chain seq x y z
N MET A 1 20.66 -8.19 9.98
CA MET A 1 20.11 -7.01 9.28
C MET A 1 18.65 -6.85 9.68
N SER A 2 18.25 -5.68 10.10
CA SER A 2 16.85 -5.44 10.43
C SER A 2 16.02 -5.47 9.14
N GLU A 3 14.94 -6.22 9.15
CA GLU A 3 13.97 -6.21 8.05
C GLU A 3 13.45 -4.78 7.85
N GLN A 4 13.43 -4.32 6.62
CA GLN A 4 12.86 -3.01 6.31
C GLN A 4 11.34 -3.07 6.42
N ARG A 5 10.77 -2.16 7.19
CA ARG A 5 9.33 -2.07 7.36
C ARG A 5 8.73 -1.10 6.34
N ILE A 6 7.76 -1.59 5.62
CA ILE A 6 7.04 -0.82 4.60
C ILE A 6 5.58 -0.70 4.99
N LEU A 7 5.07 0.52 4.92
CA LEU A 7 3.65 0.80 5.04
C LEU A 7 3.04 0.88 3.64
N VAL A 8 1.96 0.15 3.40
CA VAL A 8 1.20 0.26 2.16
C VAL A 8 -0.17 0.87 2.46
N VAL A 9 -0.51 1.93 1.76
CA VAL A 9 -1.87 2.47 1.73
C VAL A 9 -2.63 1.75 0.63
N SER A 10 -3.58 0.91 1.00
CA SER A 10 -4.27 0.03 0.07
C SER A 10 -5.29 0.75 -0.81
N PRO A 11 -5.65 0.17 -1.97
CA PRO A 11 -6.82 0.62 -2.70
C PRO A 11 -8.11 0.35 -1.92
N SER A 12 -9.18 1.05 -2.29
CA SER A 12 -10.49 0.91 -1.64
C SER A 12 -11.35 -0.22 -2.22
N TRP A 13 -11.11 -0.60 -3.46
CA TRP A 13 -11.89 -1.63 -4.16
C TRP A 13 -11.32 -3.03 -3.91
N ILE A 14 -12.21 -4.01 -3.69
CA ILE A 14 -11.82 -5.40 -3.38
C ILE A 14 -10.98 -6.02 -4.51
N GLY A 15 -11.36 -5.79 -5.77
CA GLY A 15 -10.59 -6.28 -6.91
C GLY A 15 -9.17 -5.75 -6.95
N ASP A 16 -9.00 -4.45 -6.74
CA ASP A 16 -7.67 -3.83 -6.67
C ASP A 16 -6.89 -4.33 -5.45
N MET A 17 -7.58 -4.59 -4.35
CA MET A 17 -6.98 -5.14 -3.14
C MET A 17 -6.39 -6.54 -3.39
N VAL A 18 -7.10 -7.41 -4.11
CA VAL A 18 -6.60 -8.73 -4.51
C VAL A 18 -5.39 -8.58 -5.43
N MET A 19 -5.46 -7.68 -6.41
CA MET A 19 -4.35 -7.42 -7.33
C MET A 19 -3.13 -6.83 -6.61
N SER A 20 -3.31 -6.09 -5.51
CA SER A 20 -2.19 -5.55 -4.73
C SER A 20 -1.34 -6.64 -4.06
N GLN A 21 -1.83 -7.86 -3.94
CA GLN A 21 -1.05 -8.98 -3.42
C GLN A 21 0.20 -9.27 -4.26
N THR A 22 0.19 -8.97 -5.55
CA THR A 22 1.38 -9.11 -6.41
C THR A 22 2.52 -8.21 -5.93
N LEU A 23 2.20 -6.99 -5.47
CA LEU A 23 3.17 -6.11 -4.84
C LEU A 23 3.67 -6.68 -3.51
N TYR A 24 2.79 -7.20 -2.68
CA TYR A 24 3.19 -7.75 -1.39
C TYR A 24 4.11 -8.97 -1.54
N ALA A 25 3.81 -9.86 -2.49
CA ALA A 25 4.69 -10.99 -2.81
C ALA A 25 6.07 -10.52 -3.28
N LEU A 26 6.12 -9.50 -4.12
CA LEU A 26 7.37 -8.90 -4.58
C LEU A 26 8.18 -8.32 -3.42
N LEU A 27 7.56 -7.56 -2.54
CA LEU A 27 8.23 -6.97 -1.38
C LEU A 27 8.75 -8.03 -0.42
N LYS A 28 8.00 -9.11 -0.21
CA LYS A 28 8.44 -10.25 0.62
C LYS A 28 9.68 -10.95 0.05
N LYS A 29 9.80 -11.08 -1.27
CA LYS A 29 11.00 -11.61 -1.91
C LYS A 29 12.25 -10.76 -1.65
N HIS A 30 12.06 -9.48 -1.36
CA HIS A 30 13.11 -8.54 -1.01
C HIS A 30 13.27 -8.35 0.51
N ASP A 31 12.81 -9.30 1.30
CA ASP A 31 12.92 -9.30 2.77
C ASP A 31 12.31 -8.05 3.44
N LYS A 32 11.16 -7.60 2.90
CA LYS A 32 10.41 -6.48 3.49
C LYS A 32 9.30 -6.97 4.40
N GLU A 33 9.12 -6.31 5.52
CA GLU A 33 7.97 -6.49 6.41
C GLU A 33 6.87 -5.48 6.00
N ILE A 34 5.66 -5.97 5.77
CA ILE A 34 4.59 -5.19 5.16
C ILE A 34 3.43 -5.02 6.13
N ASP A 35 3.15 -3.79 6.48
CA ASP A 35 1.92 -3.40 7.16
C ASP A 35 1.01 -2.65 6.18
N VAL A 36 -0.29 -2.90 6.24
CA VAL A 36 -1.26 -2.34 5.28
C VAL A 36 -2.32 -1.52 6.02
N ILE A 37 -2.54 -0.30 5.56
CA ILE A 37 -3.67 0.53 5.97
C ILE A 37 -4.82 0.29 5.00
N ALA A 38 -6.00 -0.05 5.51
CA ALA A 38 -7.16 -0.37 4.68
C ALA A 38 -8.48 0.02 5.36
N PRO A 39 -9.55 0.24 4.58
CA PRO A 39 -10.89 0.39 5.14
C PRO A 39 -11.36 -0.88 5.83
N ALA A 40 -12.27 -0.73 6.81
CA ALA A 40 -12.77 -1.84 7.62
C ALA A 40 -13.37 -2.98 6.78
N ALA A 41 -14.03 -2.65 5.68
CA ALA A 41 -14.62 -3.64 4.76
C ALA A 41 -13.60 -4.60 4.14
N SER A 42 -12.33 -4.21 4.08
CA SER A 42 -11.25 -5.02 3.49
C SER A 42 -10.56 -5.95 4.49
N LYS A 43 -10.86 -5.83 5.78
CA LYS A 43 -10.21 -6.62 6.84
C LYS A 43 -10.31 -8.14 6.61
N PRO A 44 -11.48 -8.72 6.27
CA PRO A 44 -11.57 -10.15 6.06
C PRO A 44 -10.68 -10.65 4.91
N LEU A 45 -10.49 -9.82 3.88
CA LEU A 45 -9.61 -10.15 2.77
C LEU A 45 -8.14 -10.08 3.18
N LEU A 46 -7.73 -9.00 3.85
CA LEU A 46 -6.36 -8.81 4.28
C LEU A 46 -5.89 -9.90 5.24
N SER A 47 -6.76 -10.41 6.10
CA SER A 47 -6.42 -11.52 7.01
C SER A 47 -6.10 -12.82 6.28
N ARG A 48 -6.45 -12.93 5.00
CA ARG A 48 -6.19 -14.09 4.14
C ARG A 48 -5.00 -13.91 3.20
N ILE A 49 -4.34 -12.76 3.25
CA ILE A 49 -3.13 -12.48 2.47
C ILE A 49 -1.91 -12.78 3.34
N PRO A 50 -1.18 -13.87 3.09
CA PRO A 50 -0.11 -14.31 4.00
C PRO A 50 1.10 -13.38 4.04
N GLU A 51 1.32 -12.56 3.01
CA GLU A 51 2.43 -11.63 2.93
C GLU A 51 2.26 -10.41 3.84
N VAL A 52 1.05 -10.11 4.27
CA VAL A 52 0.76 -8.97 5.15
C VAL A 52 1.07 -9.34 6.60
N ASN A 53 1.99 -8.60 7.21
CA ASN A 53 2.35 -8.78 8.61
C ASN A 53 1.23 -8.26 9.53
N ARG A 54 0.77 -7.02 9.29
CA ARG A 54 -0.30 -6.41 10.07
C ARG A 54 -1.19 -5.56 9.18
N SER A 55 -2.50 -5.70 9.35
CA SER A 55 -3.49 -4.81 8.75
C SER A 55 -4.02 -3.81 9.79
N MET A 56 -4.03 -2.54 9.43
CA MET A 56 -4.54 -1.46 10.28
C MET A 56 -5.76 -0.86 9.63
N LEU A 57 -6.83 -0.75 10.40
CA LEU A 57 -8.08 -0.18 9.92
C LEU A 57 -8.01 1.34 9.99
N PHE A 58 -8.31 1.97 8.88
CA PHE A 58 -8.44 3.39 8.76
C PHE A 58 -9.78 3.72 8.11
N ASP A 59 -10.76 4.02 8.93
CA ASP A 59 -12.15 4.16 8.50
C ASP A 59 -12.51 5.64 8.38
N VAL A 60 -12.23 6.19 7.22
CA VAL A 60 -12.68 7.54 6.83
C VAL A 60 -13.57 7.41 5.61
N GLY A 61 -14.80 7.91 5.70
CA GLY A 61 -15.76 7.87 4.61
C GLY A 61 -15.24 8.54 3.34
N HIS A 62 -15.78 8.10 2.20
CA HIS A 62 -15.46 8.72 0.92
C HIS A 62 -15.79 10.22 0.95
N GLY A 63 -14.83 11.02 0.51
CA GLY A 63 -14.98 12.48 0.47
C GLY A 63 -14.64 13.19 1.78
N GLU A 64 -14.51 12.52 2.90
CA GLU A 64 -14.18 13.13 4.18
C GLU A 64 -12.68 13.36 4.32
N LEU A 65 -12.28 14.57 4.69
CA LEU A 65 -10.89 14.88 4.98
C LEU A 65 -10.47 14.39 6.37
N ARG A 66 -11.24 14.70 7.39
CA ARG A 66 -11.00 14.38 8.81
C ARG A 66 -9.53 14.51 9.23
N TYR A 67 -8.99 15.70 9.04
CA TYR A 67 -7.56 15.97 9.25
C TYR A 67 -7.07 15.60 10.65
N GLY A 68 -7.84 15.93 11.68
CA GLY A 68 -7.47 15.60 13.06
C GLY A 68 -7.32 14.09 13.32
N TYR A 69 -8.24 13.30 12.76
CA TYR A 69 -8.18 11.85 12.85
C TYR A 69 -6.97 11.28 12.09
N ARG A 70 -6.70 11.79 10.89
CA ARG A 70 -5.52 11.39 10.12
C ARG A 70 -4.21 11.72 10.85
N ARG A 71 -4.15 12.89 11.47
CA ARG A 71 -2.98 13.32 12.24
C ARG A 71 -2.76 12.43 13.46
N GLN A 72 -3.81 12.11 14.19
CA GLN A 72 -3.73 11.23 15.36
C GLN A 72 -3.30 9.81 14.95
N PHE A 73 -3.88 9.28 13.89
CA PHE A 73 -3.51 7.97 13.33
C PHE A 73 -2.05 7.94 12.88
N ALA A 74 -1.61 8.97 12.17
CA ALA A 74 -0.22 9.10 11.71
C ALA A 74 0.77 9.15 12.88
N ARG A 75 0.44 9.84 13.98
CA ARG A 75 1.27 9.85 15.19
C ARG A 75 1.45 8.46 15.78
N SER A 76 0.42 7.64 15.77
CA SER A 76 0.50 6.26 16.26
C SER A 76 1.44 5.39 15.42
N LEU A 77 1.62 5.72 14.14
CA LEU A 77 2.49 4.98 13.22
C LEU A 77 3.98 5.30 13.39
N ARG A 78 4.32 6.46 13.93
CA ARG A 78 5.73 6.87 14.09
C ARG A 78 6.58 5.88 14.87
N ARG A 79 5.97 5.17 15.83
CA ARG A 79 6.64 4.17 16.66
C ARG A 79 7.10 2.94 15.87
N ASN A 80 6.52 2.70 14.70
CA ASN A 80 6.79 1.50 13.92
C ASN A 80 8.04 1.64 13.03
N ASN A 81 8.64 2.84 12.93
CA ASN A 81 9.87 3.09 12.18
C ASN A 81 9.81 2.61 10.72
N TYR A 82 8.75 2.95 10.01
CA TYR A 82 8.66 2.66 8.57
C TYR A 82 9.72 3.43 7.80
N GLN A 83 10.45 2.73 6.94
CA GLN A 83 11.44 3.33 6.04
C GLN A 83 10.79 3.87 4.77
N GLN A 84 9.69 3.25 4.35
CA GLN A 84 9.00 3.63 3.12
C GLN A 84 7.49 3.46 3.31
N ALA A 85 6.73 4.33 2.67
CA ALA A 85 5.31 4.15 2.42
C ALA A 85 5.06 4.06 0.92
N ILE A 86 4.24 3.11 0.51
CA ILE A 86 3.78 2.97 -0.87
C ILE A 86 2.28 3.30 -0.89
N VAL A 87 1.91 4.33 -1.63
CA VAL A 87 0.54 4.85 -1.69
C VAL A 87 -0.09 4.40 -3.00
N LEU A 88 -0.96 3.39 -2.95
CA LEU A 88 -1.59 2.81 -4.14
C LEU A 88 -2.71 3.68 -4.72
N PRO A 89 -3.60 4.30 -3.90
CA PRO A 89 -4.57 5.24 -4.45
C PRO A 89 -3.91 6.52 -4.97
N ASN A 90 -4.58 7.19 -5.91
CA ASN A 90 -4.07 8.40 -6.55
C ASN A 90 -4.59 9.72 -5.94
N SER A 91 -5.41 9.64 -4.90
CA SER A 91 -5.98 10.82 -4.25
C SER A 91 -4.95 11.57 -3.38
N LEU A 92 -5.13 12.89 -3.26
CA LEU A 92 -4.36 13.71 -2.34
C LEU A 92 -4.46 13.18 -0.90
N LYS A 93 -5.66 12.84 -0.46
CA LYS A 93 -5.96 12.39 0.91
C LYS A 93 -5.22 11.11 1.27
N SER A 94 -5.01 10.20 0.32
CA SER A 94 -4.33 8.93 0.56
C SER A 94 -2.85 9.09 0.95
N ALA A 95 -2.23 10.20 0.56
CA ALA A 95 -0.83 10.49 0.88
C ALA A 95 -0.65 11.26 2.20
N LEU A 96 -1.73 11.73 2.82
CA LEU A 96 -1.64 12.54 4.05
C LEU A 96 -1.09 11.76 5.24
N VAL A 97 -1.56 10.55 5.48
CA VAL A 97 -1.12 9.75 6.63
C VAL A 97 0.37 9.45 6.57
N PRO A 98 0.94 8.94 5.46
CA PRO A 98 2.39 8.76 5.35
C PRO A 98 3.20 10.03 5.55
N PHE A 99 2.71 11.16 5.03
CA PHE A 99 3.37 12.46 5.20
C PHE A 99 3.37 12.90 6.68
N LEU A 100 2.20 12.84 7.33
CA LEU A 100 2.06 13.22 8.74
C LEU A 100 2.77 12.25 9.70
N ALA A 101 3.01 11.03 9.28
CA ALA A 101 3.78 10.03 10.02
C ALA A 101 5.30 10.20 9.88
N ASP A 102 5.75 11.19 9.12
CA ASP A 102 7.16 11.44 8.83
C ASP A 102 7.92 10.24 8.25
N ILE A 103 7.24 9.45 7.42
CA ILE A 103 7.89 8.33 6.73
C ILE A 103 8.86 8.90 5.68
N PRO A 104 10.15 8.53 5.72
CA PRO A 104 11.17 9.22 4.93
C PRO A 104 11.01 9.05 3.41
N VAL A 105 10.57 7.90 2.93
CA VAL A 105 10.32 7.67 1.50
C VAL A 105 8.83 7.43 1.30
N ARG A 106 8.20 8.24 0.47
CA ARG A 106 6.76 8.16 0.18
C ARG A 106 6.56 8.05 -1.32
N THR A 107 6.29 6.84 -1.76
CA THR A 107 6.21 6.45 -3.17
C THR A 107 4.77 6.38 -3.64
N GLY A 108 4.49 6.95 -4.79
CA GLY A 108 3.19 6.86 -5.44
C GLY A 108 3.20 7.47 -6.84
N PHE A 109 2.15 7.19 -7.61
CA PHE A 109 2.00 7.83 -8.91
C PHE A 109 1.56 9.28 -8.79
N ARG A 110 1.97 10.10 -9.75
CA ARG A 110 1.51 11.48 -9.85
C ARG A 110 -0.02 11.53 -9.97
N GLY A 111 -0.64 12.33 -9.14
CA GLY A 111 -2.09 12.52 -9.12
C GLY A 111 -2.48 13.62 -8.13
N GLU A 112 -3.61 14.27 -8.35
CA GLU A 112 -4.23 15.26 -7.47
C GLU A 112 -3.26 16.26 -6.79
N MET A 113 -2.24 16.72 -7.51
CA MET A 113 -1.27 17.74 -7.03
C MET A 113 -0.57 17.41 -5.70
N ARG A 114 -0.34 16.14 -5.39
CA ARG A 114 0.27 15.69 -4.13
C ARG A 114 1.80 15.71 -4.12
N TYR A 115 2.40 16.71 -4.77
CA TYR A 115 3.85 16.85 -4.93
C TYR A 115 4.63 17.06 -3.63
N ILE A 116 4.00 17.66 -2.62
CA ILE A 116 4.60 17.85 -1.29
C ILE A 116 4.46 16.59 -0.44
N LEU A 117 3.33 15.91 -0.57
CA LEU A 117 3.01 14.74 0.26
C LEU A 117 3.81 13.50 -0.13
N LEU A 118 4.12 13.35 -1.40
CA LEU A 118 4.99 12.31 -1.92
C LEU A 118 6.37 12.90 -2.26
N ASN A 119 7.41 12.13 -2.02
CA ASN A 119 8.79 12.51 -2.39
C ASN A 119 9.47 11.51 -3.32
N ASP A 120 8.81 10.44 -3.69
CA ASP A 120 9.19 9.50 -4.74
C ASP A 120 8.02 9.36 -5.71
N ILE A 121 7.83 10.38 -6.54
CA ILE A 121 6.70 10.47 -7.45
C ILE A 121 7.03 9.77 -8.76
N ARG A 122 6.19 8.81 -9.12
CA ARG A 122 6.30 8.04 -10.36
C ARG A 122 5.34 8.59 -11.40
N LEU A 123 5.80 8.68 -12.64
CA LEU A 123 4.95 8.98 -13.78
C LEU A 123 4.38 7.68 -14.36
N LEU A 124 3.06 7.63 -14.51
CA LEU A 124 2.42 6.46 -15.09
C LEU A 124 2.61 6.48 -16.62
N ASP A 125 3.30 5.46 -17.13
CA ASP A 125 3.35 5.14 -18.57
C ASP A 125 2.44 3.92 -18.80
N GLU A 126 1.27 4.17 -19.34
CA GLU A 126 0.28 3.10 -19.59
C GLU A 126 0.70 2.11 -20.65
N ARG A 127 1.61 2.50 -21.55
CA ARG A 127 2.16 1.58 -22.56
C ARG A 127 3.11 0.57 -21.95
N ARG A 128 3.91 1.03 -21.00
CA ARG A 128 4.85 0.19 -20.25
C ARG A 128 4.16 -0.61 -19.15
N LEU A 129 3.13 -0.04 -18.53
CA LEU A 129 2.39 -0.60 -17.41
C LEU A 129 0.90 -0.72 -17.74
N PRO A 130 0.54 -1.62 -18.67
CA PRO A 130 -0.85 -1.69 -19.14
C PRO A 130 -1.82 -2.27 -18.11
N ARG A 131 -1.34 -3.19 -17.26
CA ARG A 131 -2.19 -3.84 -16.26
C ARG A 131 -2.07 -3.16 -14.88
N MET A 132 -3.13 -3.23 -14.07
CA MET A 132 -3.10 -2.70 -12.70
C MET A 132 -2.03 -3.37 -11.83
N ILE A 133 -1.84 -4.68 -11.98
CA ILE A 133 -0.78 -5.41 -11.28
C ILE A 133 0.62 -4.91 -11.63
N ASP A 134 0.87 -4.55 -12.88
CA ASP A 134 2.15 -3.97 -13.30
C ASP A 134 2.41 -2.63 -12.61
N ARG A 135 1.36 -1.81 -12.51
CA ARG A 135 1.42 -0.50 -11.83
C ARG A 135 1.74 -0.65 -10.34
N PHE A 136 1.08 -1.58 -9.67
CA PHE A 136 1.33 -1.84 -8.25
C PHE A 136 2.76 -2.37 -8.02
N MET A 137 3.21 -3.32 -8.82
CA MET A 137 4.57 -3.87 -8.71
C MET A 137 5.64 -2.81 -8.98
N ALA A 138 5.42 -1.92 -9.95
CA ALA A 138 6.36 -0.86 -10.28
C ALA A 138 6.64 0.09 -9.10
N LEU A 139 5.66 0.32 -8.24
CA LEU A 139 5.83 1.13 -7.03
C LEU A 139 6.69 0.45 -5.96
N GLY A 140 6.84 -0.86 -6.00
CA GLY A 140 7.71 -1.63 -5.11
C GLY A 140 9.16 -1.74 -5.58
N LEU A 141 9.46 -1.23 -6.76
CA LEU A 141 10.78 -1.30 -7.40
C LEU A 141 11.36 0.11 -7.61
N PRO A 142 12.67 0.23 -7.84
CA PRO A 142 13.24 1.49 -8.28
C PRO A 142 12.58 2.00 -9.57
N ALA A 143 12.59 3.31 -9.77
CA ALA A 143 12.03 3.93 -10.97
C ALA A 143 12.64 3.32 -12.24
N MET A 144 11.80 2.99 -13.21
CA MET A 144 12.20 2.40 -14.50
C MET A 144 12.82 1.01 -14.43
N ALA A 145 12.82 0.34 -13.27
CA ALA A 145 13.29 -1.04 -13.15
C ALA A 145 12.43 -2.00 -13.98
N PRO A 146 13.01 -3.07 -14.57
CA PRO A 146 12.24 -4.08 -15.26
C PRO A 146 11.33 -4.82 -14.28
N LEU A 147 10.10 -5.13 -14.71
CA LEU A 147 9.15 -5.89 -13.90
C LEU A 147 9.44 -7.39 -13.98
N PRO A 148 9.51 -8.09 -12.84
CA PRO A 148 9.52 -9.55 -12.85
C PRO A 148 8.14 -10.10 -13.23
N GLU A 149 8.07 -11.40 -13.50
CA GLU A 149 6.78 -12.08 -13.66
C GLU A 149 5.96 -11.97 -12.36
N PRO A 150 4.68 -11.55 -12.46
CA PRO A 150 3.84 -11.44 -11.28
C PRO A 150 3.48 -12.81 -10.72
N GLU A 151 3.56 -12.95 -9.42
CA GLU A 151 2.97 -14.10 -8.75
C GLU A 151 1.44 -13.96 -8.75
N GLN A 152 0.78 -15.07 -9.02
CA GLN A 152 -0.68 -15.06 -8.98
C GLN A 152 -1.17 -14.87 -7.54
N PRO A 153 -2.20 -14.03 -7.33
CA PRO A 153 -2.78 -13.86 -6.01
C PRO A 153 -3.25 -15.18 -5.42
N ARG A 154 -2.90 -15.43 -4.17
CA ARG A 154 -3.29 -16.63 -3.43
C ARG A 154 -3.85 -16.21 -2.09
N LEU A 155 -5.11 -16.53 -1.87
CA LEU A 155 -5.76 -16.33 -0.59
C LEU A 155 -5.71 -17.61 0.23
N THR A 156 -5.38 -17.50 1.51
CA THR A 156 -5.51 -18.64 2.43
C THR A 156 -6.98 -18.88 2.73
N VAL A 157 -7.38 -20.14 2.67
CA VAL A 157 -8.76 -20.54 3.00
C VAL A 157 -8.79 -20.99 4.46
N ASP A 158 -9.64 -20.35 5.24
CA ASP A 158 -9.91 -20.80 6.62
C ASP A 158 -10.67 -22.12 6.57
N LYS A 159 -10.19 -23.14 7.31
CA LYS A 159 -10.84 -24.46 7.39
C LYS A 159 -12.29 -24.40 7.87
N ARG A 160 -12.69 -23.29 8.52
CA ARG A 160 -14.08 -23.09 8.98
C ARG A 160 -15.07 -22.79 7.85
N ASN A 161 -14.60 -22.41 6.68
CA ASN A 161 -15.42 -22.06 5.52
C ASN A 161 -15.42 -23.13 4.42
N GLN A 162 -14.97 -24.34 4.71
CA GLN A 162 -14.92 -25.46 3.77
C GLN A 162 -16.15 -26.41 3.88
N THR A 163 -17.19 -26.01 4.56
CA THR A 163 -18.47 -26.74 4.62
C THR A 163 -19.47 -26.23 3.60
#